data_a6c18d8ac8d28fdf96b382559049533c
#
_entry.id   a6c18d8ac8d28fdf96b382559049533c
#
_cell.length_a   1.000
_cell.length_b   1.000
_cell.length_c   1.000
_cell.angle_alpha   90.00
_cell.angle_beta   90.00
_cell.angle_gamma   90.00
#
_symmetry.space_group_name_H-M   'P 1'
#
loop_
_entity.id
_entity.type
_entity.pdbx_description
1 polymer ?
#
loop_
_entity_poly.entity_id
_entity_poly.type
_entity_poly.pdbx_seq_one_letter_code
_entity_poly.pdbx_strand_id
1 'polypeptide(L)'
;VQRIGTNNPGVKIGENYTDYTQGSFRVTDNTYDLALGGEGFFAIEYTNKAGETSTMYTRAGQFTLNRDGYLVNENGDYVLGTQNQRIRLNTLQDSEISSNGTITQNGVEVARIQVTDFEDYNYLEKFGETYYRPVEGARTVQTSATVNSGYLEMSNVQVVSEMVNLIAITRAYESNQKIIQTYDDTLDVAVNQLGRVQ
;
A
#
# COMPACT_ATOMS: atom_id res chain seq x y z
N VAL A 1 -18.65 19.77 44.38
CA VAL A 1 -19.16 19.24 43.10
C VAL A 1 -18.60 17.83 42.95
N GLN A 2 -19.47 16.81 43.16
CA GLN A 2 -19.07 15.39 42.95
C GLN A 2 -18.96 15.13 41.44
N ARG A 3 -17.83 14.63 41.02
CA ARG A 3 -17.62 14.16 39.62
C ARG A 3 -18.47 12.90 39.38
N ILE A 4 -19.49 13.00 38.57
CA ILE A 4 -20.35 11.89 38.17
C ILE A 4 -19.72 11.21 36.94
N GLY A 5 -18.69 10.39 37.17
CA GLY A 5 -18.11 9.53 36.13
C GLY A 5 -17.39 10.23 34.99
N THR A 6 -16.60 9.49 34.25
CA THR A 6 -16.03 9.87 32.95
C THR A 6 -16.78 9.12 31.86
N ASN A 7 -17.43 9.83 30.95
CA ASN A 7 -17.99 9.22 29.75
C ASN A 7 -16.85 8.90 28.79
N ASN A 8 -16.65 7.61 28.46
CA ASN A 8 -15.65 7.17 27.48
C ASN A 8 -16.39 6.94 26.15
N PRO A 9 -16.32 7.85 25.17
CA PRO A 9 -17.15 7.83 23.94
C PRO A 9 -16.68 6.83 22.88
N GLY A 10 -16.17 5.67 23.25
CA GLY A 10 -15.90 4.58 22.30
C GLY A 10 -14.43 4.33 21.97
N VAL A 11 -14.20 3.44 21.00
CA VAL A 11 -12.88 3.03 20.53
C VAL A 11 -12.39 3.99 19.44
N LYS A 12 -11.13 4.42 19.52
CA LYS A 12 -10.45 5.26 18.54
C LYS A 12 -9.33 4.44 17.90
N ILE A 13 -9.16 4.59 16.57
CA ILE A 13 -8.00 4.04 15.88
C ILE A 13 -6.75 4.75 16.44
N GLY A 14 -5.80 3.99 16.97
CA GLY A 14 -4.55 4.51 17.51
C GLY A 14 -3.58 4.85 16.41
N GLU A 15 -3.00 3.84 15.79
CA GLU A 15 -2.00 3.97 14.73
C GLU A 15 -2.26 2.93 13.64
N ASN A 16 -1.91 3.26 12.41
CA ASN A 16 -1.94 2.36 11.27
C ASN A 16 -0.51 2.05 10.86
N TYR A 17 -0.21 0.77 10.74
CA TYR A 17 1.08 0.29 10.24
C TYR A 17 0.88 -0.33 8.86
N THR A 18 1.80 -0.03 7.95
CA THR A 18 1.86 -0.67 6.64
C THR A 18 2.83 -1.85 6.72
N ASP A 19 2.39 -3.02 6.29
CA ASP A 19 3.27 -4.18 6.15
C ASP A 19 3.93 -4.13 4.76
N TYR A 20 5.25 -3.95 4.74
CA TYR A 20 6.06 -3.86 3.53
C TYR A 20 6.65 -5.21 3.09
N THR A 21 6.26 -6.31 3.74
CA THR A 21 6.73 -7.64 3.32
C THR A 21 6.29 -7.95 1.90
N GLN A 22 7.18 -8.59 1.16
CA GLN A 22 6.98 -8.90 -0.24
C GLN A 22 5.83 -9.89 -0.45
N GLY A 23 4.94 -9.57 -1.40
CA GLY A 23 3.88 -10.46 -1.86
C GLY A 23 4.39 -11.54 -2.84
N SER A 24 3.52 -12.47 -3.19
CA SER A 24 3.80 -13.45 -4.24
C SER A 24 3.76 -12.83 -5.64
N PHE A 25 4.49 -13.40 -6.59
CA PHE A 25 4.47 -12.95 -7.98
C PHE A 25 3.41 -13.69 -8.79
N ARG A 26 2.74 -12.96 -9.65
CA ARG A 26 1.84 -13.50 -10.67
C ARG A 26 2.42 -13.25 -12.06
N VAL A 27 2.49 -14.27 -12.88
CA VAL A 27 2.91 -14.17 -14.28
C VAL A 27 1.79 -13.48 -15.09
N THR A 28 2.16 -12.52 -15.93
CA THR A 28 1.23 -11.79 -16.82
C THR A 28 1.65 -11.84 -18.28
N ASP A 29 2.89 -12.24 -18.56
CA ASP A 29 3.49 -12.27 -19.91
C ASP A 29 3.49 -10.91 -20.64
N ASN A 30 3.17 -9.82 -19.95
CA ASN A 30 3.25 -8.47 -20.49
C ASN A 30 4.61 -7.86 -20.14
N THR A 31 5.39 -7.48 -21.13
CA THR A 31 6.75 -6.94 -20.97
C THR A 31 6.81 -5.74 -20.02
N TYR A 32 5.77 -4.93 -19.97
CA TYR A 32 5.73 -3.71 -19.12
C TYR A 32 5.13 -3.94 -17.73
N ASP A 33 4.67 -5.14 -17.43
CA ASP A 33 4.32 -5.54 -16.08
C ASP A 33 5.59 -5.93 -15.34
N LEU A 34 5.92 -5.19 -14.29
CA LEU A 34 7.18 -5.29 -13.58
C LEU A 34 6.96 -5.60 -12.11
N ALA A 35 7.69 -6.57 -11.60
CA ALA A 35 7.71 -6.84 -10.17
C ALA A 35 9.13 -6.66 -9.61
N LEU A 36 9.24 -6.10 -8.41
CA LEU A 36 10.51 -5.98 -7.71
C LEU A 36 10.76 -7.21 -6.86
N GLY A 37 11.90 -7.87 -7.09
CA GLY A 37 12.39 -8.94 -6.21
C GLY A 37 13.35 -8.34 -5.18
N GLY A 38 12.87 -8.16 -3.95
CA GLY A 38 13.62 -7.50 -2.88
C GLY A 38 12.99 -6.18 -2.45
N GLU A 39 13.74 -5.42 -1.64
CA GLU A 39 13.31 -4.14 -1.07
C GLU A 39 13.50 -2.98 -2.05
N GLY A 40 12.55 -2.04 -2.08
CA GLY A 40 12.60 -0.86 -2.92
C GLY A 40 11.26 -0.53 -3.59
N PHE A 41 11.23 0.56 -4.33
CA PHE A 41 10.05 1.12 -4.96
C PHE A 41 10.39 1.69 -6.33
N PHE A 42 9.45 1.63 -7.26
CA PHE A 42 9.51 2.38 -8.51
C PHE A 42 9.28 3.86 -8.23
N ALA A 43 10.08 4.72 -8.85
CA ALA A 43 9.86 6.16 -8.81
C ALA A 43 8.90 6.57 -9.92
N ILE A 44 7.88 7.34 -9.59
CA ILE A 44 6.90 7.89 -10.53
C ILE A 44 6.78 9.40 -10.37
N GLU A 45 6.45 10.09 -11.44
CA GLU A 45 6.11 11.50 -11.43
C GLU A 45 4.59 11.64 -11.33
N TYR A 46 4.11 12.01 -10.17
CA TYR A 46 2.71 12.30 -9.90
C TYR A 46 2.42 13.77 -10.16
N THR A 47 1.33 14.05 -10.88
CA THR A 47 0.86 15.41 -11.11
C THR A 47 -0.47 15.62 -10.38
N ASN A 48 -0.51 16.60 -9.48
CA ASN A 48 -1.72 16.93 -8.76
C ASN A 48 -2.72 17.71 -9.67
N LYS A 49 -3.94 17.92 -9.18
CA LYS A 49 -4.98 18.67 -9.91
C LYS A 49 -4.62 20.14 -10.17
N ALA A 50 -3.67 20.69 -9.43
CA ALA A 50 -3.17 22.05 -9.62
C ALA A 50 -2.05 22.14 -10.68
N GLY A 51 -1.59 20.98 -11.21
CA GLY A 51 -0.50 20.91 -12.19
C GLY A 51 0.90 20.85 -11.56
N GLU A 52 1.00 20.72 -10.24
CA GLU A 52 2.29 20.57 -9.57
C GLU A 52 2.74 19.11 -9.66
N THR A 53 4.00 18.90 -9.99
CA THR A 53 4.61 17.58 -10.08
C THR A 53 5.40 17.24 -8.84
N SER A 54 5.31 16.00 -8.38
CA SER A 54 6.09 15.48 -7.27
C SER A 54 6.51 14.03 -7.55
N THR A 55 7.68 13.65 -7.03
CA THR A 55 8.11 12.26 -7.11
C THR A 55 7.43 11.46 -6.01
N MET A 56 6.72 10.43 -6.43
CA MET A 56 6.09 9.44 -5.55
C MET A 56 6.71 8.08 -5.80
N TYR A 57 6.48 7.17 -4.89
CA TYR A 57 7.04 5.82 -4.92
C TYR A 57 5.94 4.79 -4.89
N THR A 58 6.12 3.68 -5.62
CA THR A 58 5.11 2.62 -5.69
C THR A 58 5.75 1.24 -5.84
N ARG A 59 5.06 0.21 -5.33
CA ARG A 59 5.38 -1.20 -5.63
C ARG A 59 4.53 -1.75 -6.77
N ALA A 60 3.45 -1.04 -7.13
CA ALA A 60 2.60 -1.43 -8.27
C ALA A 60 3.34 -1.23 -9.58
N GLY A 61 3.67 -2.32 -10.25
CA GLY A 61 4.44 -2.31 -11.49
C GLY A 61 3.61 -2.55 -12.74
N GLN A 62 2.33 -2.29 -12.70
CA GLN A 62 1.44 -2.38 -13.86
C GLN A 62 1.62 -1.13 -14.73
N PHE A 63 2.53 -1.21 -15.68
CA PHE A 63 2.86 -0.10 -16.56
C PHE A 63 2.39 -0.35 -17.99
N THR A 64 2.25 0.74 -18.74
CA THR A 64 1.88 0.70 -20.16
C THR A 64 2.51 1.87 -20.91
N LEU A 65 2.58 1.78 -22.24
CA LEU A 65 3.01 2.90 -23.05
C LEU A 65 1.81 3.76 -23.46
N ASN A 66 1.91 5.05 -23.25
CA ASN A 66 0.94 6.00 -23.78
C ASN A 66 1.15 6.24 -25.29
N ARG A 67 0.27 7.04 -25.91
CA ARG A 67 0.33 7.35 -27.36
C ARG A 67 1.61 8.06 -27.79
N ASP A 68 2.24 8.78 -26.86
CA ASP A 68 3.48 9.53 -27.10
C ASP A 68 4.74 8.68 -26.84
N GLY A 69 4.56 7.42 -26.43
CA GLY A 69 5.64 6.46 -26.13
C GLY A 69 6.21 6.61 -24.74
N TYR A 70 5.56 7.32 -23.83
CA TYR A 70 6.01 7.36 -22.43
C TYR A 70 5.49 6.17 -21.63
N LEU A 71 6.34 5.65 -20.77
CA LEU A 71 5.97 4.62 -19.82
C LEU A 71 5.17 5.25 -18.68
N VAL A 72 3.93 4.81 -18.51
CA VAL A 72 2.97 5.33 -17.52
C VAL A 72 2.32 4.20 -16.75
N ASN A 73 1.79 4.51 -15.58
CA ASN A 73 0.97 3.59 -14.82
C ASN A 73 -0.53 3.67 -15.24
N GLU A 74 -1.40 2.95 -14.56
CA GLU A 74 -2.85 2.95 -14.83
C GLU A 74 -3.51 4.33 -14.66
N ASN A 75 -2.96 5.18 -13.79
CA ASN A 75 -3.47 6.53 -13.54
C ASN A 75 -2.97 7.56 -14.56
N GLY A 76 -2.02 7.17 -15.42
CA GLY A 76 -1.39 8.06 -16.40
C GLY A 76 -0.17 8.81 -15.87
N ASP A 77 0.31 8.50 -14.65
CA ASP A 77 1.52 9.09 -14.08
C ASP A 77 2.76 8.47 -14.72
N TYR A 78 3.80 9.29 -14.95
CA TYR A 78 5.00 8.88 -15.66
C TYR A 78 5.95 8.07 -14.78
N VAL A 79 6.45 6.96 -15.30
CA VAL A 79 7.54 6.21 -14.65
C VAL A 79 8.85 6.93 -14.89
N LEU A 80 9.62 7.09 -13.81
CA LEU A 80 10.90 7.76 -13.85
C LEU A 80 12.05 6.77 -14.06
N GLY A 81 12.97 7.15 -14.90
CA GLY A 81 14.26 6.51 -15.06
C GLY A 81 15.33 7.16 -14.19
N THR A 82 16.55 6.63 -14.27
CA THR A 82 17.72 7.21 -13.61
C THR A 82 17.82 8.69 -13.94
N GLN A 83 18.16 9.52 -12.94
CA GLN A 83 18.19 10.99 -13.02
C GLN A 83 16.81 11.68 -13.06
N ASN A 84 15.75 11.00 -12.59
CA ASN A 84 14.37 11.53 -12.56
C ASN A 84 13.84 11.97 -13.93
N GLN A 85 14.26 11.30 -15.01
CA GLN A 85 13.78 11.56 -16.36
C GLN A 85 12.58 10.66 -16.69
N ARG A 86 11.60 11.18 -17.43
CA ARG A 86 10.51 10.37 -17.97
C ARG A 86 11.06 9.40 -19.01
N ILE A 87 10.67 8.15 -18.91
CA ILE A 87 11.09 7.09 -19.84
C ILE A 87 10.23 7.20 -21.10
N ARG A 88 10.88 7.41 -22.24
CA ARG A 88 10.23 7.43 -23.55
C ARG A 88 10.80 6.33 -24.43
N LEU A 89 9.90 5.49 -24.95
CA LEU A 89 10.22 4.33 -25.77
C LEU A 89 9.57 4.46 -27.16
N ASN A 90 10.15 3.78 -28.13
CA ASN A 90 9.55 3.70 -29.45
C ASN A 90 8.45 2.62 -29.44
N THR A 91 7.20 3.02 -29.71
CA THR A 91 6.02 2.13 -29.68
C THR A 91 6.01 1.09 -30.81
N LEU A 92 6.85 1.27 -31.82
CA LEU A 92 6.96 0.37 -32.97
C LEU A 92 8.07 -0.69 -32.82
N GLN A 93 8.78 -0.68 -31.73
CA GLN A 93 9.91 -1.58 -31.45
C GLN A 93 9.63 -2.42 -30.22
N ASP A 94 10.03 -3.67 -30.26
CA ASP A 94 9.97 -4.54 -29.10
C ASP A 94 10.96 -4.06 -28.04
N SER A 95 10.53 -4.13 -26.80
CA SER A 95 11.34 -3.75 -25.64
C SER A 95 11.66 -4.96 -24.79
N GLU A 96 12.90 -5.07 -24.38
CA GLU A 96 13.35 -6.04 -23.40
C GLU A 96 13.78 -5.32 -22.13
N ILE A 97 13.37 -5.83 -20.98
CA ILE A 97 13.71 -5.26 -19.68
C ILE A 97 14.54 -6.26 -18.92
N SER A 98 15.77 -5.89 -18.62
CA SER A 98 16.70 -6.76 -17.89
C SER A 98 16.50 -6.65 -16.36
N SER A 99 17.05 -7.60 -15.62
CA SER A 99 16.89 -7.69 -14.16
C SER A 99 17.46 -6.50 -13.38
N ASN A 100 18.30 -5.68 -13.99
CA ASN A 100 18.81 -4.43 -13.41
C ASN A 100 17.94 -3.21 -13.73
N GLY A 101 16.76 -3.41 -14.38
CA GLY A 101 15.85 -2.34 -14.79
C GLY A 101 16.26 -1.60 -16.08
N THR A 102 17.27 -2.08 -16.82
CA THR A 102 17.65 -1.51 -18.12
C THR A 102 16.65 -1.94 -19.18
N ILE A 103 16.14 -0.97 -19.93
CA ILE A 103 15.24 -1.18 -21.08
C ILE A 103 16.05 -1.07 -22.35
N THR A 104 16.02 -2.13 -23.16
CA THR A 104 16.68 -2.19 -24.46
C THR A 104 15.65 -2.31 -25.58
N GLN A 105 15.90 -1.59 -26.68
CA GLN A 105 15.14 -1.72 -27.94
C GLN A 105 16.11 -1.97 -29.07
N ASN A 106 15.89 -3.00 -29.87
CA ASN A 106 16.82 -3.43 -30.93
C ASN A 106 18.27 -3.61 -30.46
N GLY A 107 18.46 -4.08 -29.20
CA GLY A 107 19.79 -4.31 -28.63
C GLY A 107 20.51 -3.03 -28.14
N VAL A 108 19.85 -1.88 -28.20
CA VAL A 108 20.38 -0.61 -27.69
C VAL A 108 19.71 -0.25 -26.38
N GLU A 109 20.50 0.11 -25.36
CA GLU A 109 19.96 0.66 -24.09
C GLU A 109 19.32 2.01 -24.36
N VAL A 110 18.02 2.12 -24.05
CA VAL A 110 17.25 3.36 -24.25
C VAL A 110 17.05 4.09 -22.93
N ALA A 111 16.76 3.35 -21.87
CA ALA A 111 16.51 3.89 -20.55
C ALA A 111 16.77 2.87 -19.47
N ARG A 112 16.87 3.33 -18.23
CA ARG A 112 16.89 2.46 -17.05
C ARG A 112 15.87 2.96 -16.04
N ILE A 113 15.05 2.05 -15.54
CA ILE A 113 14.02 2.33 -14.53
C ILE A 113 14.70 2.70 -13.22
N GLN A 114 14.20 3.74 -12.57
CA GLN A 114 14.68 4.12 -11.25
C GLN A 114 13.96 3.29 -10.19
N VAL A 115 14.73 2.47 -9.50
CA VAL A 115 14.31 1.78 -8.29
C VAL A 115 15.05 2.39 -7.11
N THR A 116 14.31 2.78 -6.10
CA THR A 116 14.83 3.48 -4.91
C THR A 116 14.36 2.75 -3.67
N ASP A 117 15.26 2.59 -2.72
CA ASP A 117 14.95 2.05 -1.41
C ASP A 117 15.15 3.13 -0.33
N PHE A 118 14.62 2.89 0.88
CA PHE A 118 14.69 3.82 2.00
C PHE A 118 15.27 3.12 3.23
N GLU A 119 16.11 3.85 3.95
CA GLU A 119 16.73 3.35 5.19
C GLU A 119 15.69 3.01 6.27
N ASP A 120 14.60 3.78 6.33
CA ASP A 120 13.51 3.59 7.28
C ASP A 120 12.17 3.92 6.63
N TYR A 121 11.30 2.92 6.52
CA TYR A 121 9.97 3.04 5.93
C TYR A 121 8.97 3.81 6.79
N ASN A 122 9.27 4.10 8.06
CA ASN A 122 8.45 4.98 8.88
C ASN A 122 8.40 6.43 8.36
N TYR A 123 9.37 6.81 7.52
CA TYR A 123 9.39 8.09 6.83
C TYR A 123 8.66 8.07 5.47
N LEU A 124 7.88 7.02 5.21
CA LEU A 124 7.01 6.92 4.05
C LEU A 124 5.55 7.06 4.46
N GLU A 125 4.90 8.12 3.98
CA GLU A 125 3.47 8.31 4.15
C GLU A 125 2.71 7.69 2.98
N LYS A 126 1.71 6.86 3.28
CA LYS A 126 0.85 6.29 2.25
C LYS A 126 -0.02 7.39 1.64
N PHE A 127 0.04 7.53 0.33
CA PHE A 127 -0.75 8.47 -0.44
C PHE A 127 -1.64 7.74 -1.45
N GLY A 128 -2.96 7.86 -1.27
CA GLY A 128 -3.91 7.10 -2.07
C GLY A 128 -3.84 5.59 -1.83
N GLU A 129 -4.01 4.80 -2.90
CA GLU A 129 -4.08 3.35 -2.80
C GLU A 129 -2.72 2.67 -2.94
N THR A 130 -1.88 3.15 -3.86
CA THR A 130 -0.64 2.46 -4.27
C THR A 130 0.62 3.30 -4.13
N TYR A 131 0.51 4.57 -3.73
CA TYR A 131 1.65 5.49 -3.67
C TYR A 131 2.15 5.70 -2.25
N TYR A 132 3.45 6.00 -2.19
CA TYR A 132 4.15 6.38 -0.98
C TYR A 132 4.86 7.71 -1.22
N ARG A 133 4.70 8.63 -0.29
CA ARG A 133 5.35 9.94 -0.31
C ARG A 133 6.42 9.97 0.78
N PRO A 134 7.68 10.31 0.46
CA PRO A 134 8.68 10.52 1.47
C PRO A 134 8.37 11.79 2.27
N VAL A 135 8.45 11.69 3.59
CA VAL A 135 8.35 12.85 4.49
C VAL A 135 9.73 13.37 4.84
N GLU A 136 9.77 14.53 5.51
CA GLU A 136 11.03 15.14 5.94
C GLU A 136 11.84 14.18 6.81
N GLY A 137 13.10 13.96 6.46
CA GLY A 137 13.99 13.00 7.10
C GLY A 137 14.14 11.67 6.37
N ALA A 138 13.33 11.37 5.35
CA ALA A 138 13.48 10.18 4.53
C ALA A 138 14.85 10.15 3.84
N ARG A 139 15.61 9.07 4.02
CA ARG A 139 16.90 8.86 3.36
C ARG A 139 16.79 7.72 2.37
N THR A 140 17.20 7.98 1.14
CA THR A 140 17.26 6.96 0.10
C THR A 140 18.56 6.18 0.18
N VAL A 141 18.48 4.87 -0.03
CA VAL A 141 19.61 3.97 -0.13
C VAL A 141 19.62 3.28 -1.49
N GLN A 142 20.77 2.78 -1.89
CA GLN A 142 20.85 1.95 -3.10
C GLN A 142 20.18 0.62 -2.84
N THR A 143 19.24 0.25 -3.70
CA THR A 143 18.59 -1.04 -3.63
C THR A 143 19.39 -2.12 -4.37
N SER A 144 19.32 -3.35 -3.87
CA SER A 144 19.74 -4.57 -4.58
C SER A 144 18.57 -5.31 -5.24
N ALA A 145 17.39 -4.68 -5.27
CA ALA A 145 16.20 -5.28 -5.87
C ALA A 145 16.39 -5.58 -7.34
N THR A 146 15.85 -6.71 -7.76
CA THR A 146 15.82 -7.14 -9.16
C THR A 146 14.48 -6.78 -9.78
N VAL A 147 14.50 -6.32 -11.03
CA VAL A 147 13.28 -6.04 -11.80
C VAL A 147 12.93 -7.28 -12.61
N ASN A 148 11.73 -7.82 -12.39
CA ASN A 148 11.23 -8.99 -13.11
C ASN A 148 10.14 -8.55 -14.08
N SER A 149 10.43 -8.60 -15.39
CA SER A 149 9.48 -8.30 -16.46
C SER A 149 8.54 -9.48 -16.70
N GLY A 150 7.27 -9.20 -17.00
CA GLY A 150 6.24 -10.22 -17.20
C GLY A 150 5.61 -10.72 -15.89
N TYR A 151 5.86 -10.04 -14.78
CA TYR A 151 5.34 -10.39 -13.47
C TYR A 151 4.72 -9.17 -12.79
N LEU A 152 3.70 -9.41 -11.96
CA LEU A 152 3.14 -8.44 -11.03
C LEU A 152 3.24 -8.95 -9.60
N GLU A 153 3.58 -8.06 -8.69
CA GLU A 153 3.54 -8.36 -7.27
C GLU A 153 2.09 -8.31 -6.77
N MET A 154 1.67 -9.40 -6.14
CA MET A 154 0.36 -9.51 -5.50
C MET A 154 0.42 -8.96 -4.08
N SER A 155 -0.74 -8.62 -3.52
CA SER A 155 -0.81 -8.27 -2.11
C SER A 155 -0.26 -9.39 -1.22
N ASN A 156 0.45 -9.02 -0.15
CA ASN A 156 0.88 -9.95 0.91
C ASN A 156 -0.27 -10.36 1.84
N VAL A 157 -1.45 -9.74 1.71
CA VAL A 157 -2.63 -10.03 2.52
C VAL A 157 -3.38 -11.25 1.99
N GLN A 158 -3.59 -12.25 2.85
CA GLN A 158 -4.43 -13.39 2.54
C GLN A 158 -5.89 -13.12 2.94
N VAL A 159 -6.71 -12.77 1.97
CA VAL A 159 -8.12 -12.37 2.17
C VAL A 159 -8.90 -13.37 3.01
N VAL A 160 -8.71 -14.67 2.80
CA VAL A 160 -9.43 -15.72 3.56
C VAL A 160 -9.05 -15.68 5.04
N SER A 161 -7.76 -15.54 5.36
CA SER A 161 -7.29 -15.43 6.74
C SER A 161 -7.84 -14.18 7.43
N GLU A 162 -7.86 -13.06 6.73
CA GLU A 162 -8.40 -11.82 7.29
C GLU A 162 -9.92 -11.86 7.49
N MET A 163 -10.65 -12.55 6.61
CA MET A 163 -12.09 -12.81 6.83
C MET A 163 -12.34 -13.67 8.07
N VAL A 164 -11.53 -14.70 8.31
CA VAL A 164 -11.65 -15.54 9.51
C VAL A 164 -11.34 -14.72 10.77
N ASN A 165 -10.30 -13.90 10.74
CA ASN A 165 -9.93 -12.98 11.82
C ASN A 165 -11.06 -12.00 12.13
N LEU A 166 -11.68 -11.40 11.11
CA LEU A 166 -12.82 -10.51 11.26
C LEU A 166 -14.02 -11.22 11.91
N ILE A 167 -14.34 -12.44 11.47
CA ILE A 167 -15.43 -13.23 12.07
C ILE A 167 -15.12 -13.51 13.54
N ALA A 168 -13.88 -13.87 13.88
CA ALA A 168 -13.48 -14.15 15.25
C ALA A 168 -13.61 -12.89 16.15
N ILE A 169 -13.15 -11.74 15.66
CA ILE A 169 -13.25 -10.47 16.36
C ILE A 169 -14.72 -10.06 16.56
N THR A 170 -15.55 -10.20 15.52
CA THR A 170 -16.98 -9.87 15.59
C THR A 170 -17.69 -10.76 16.62
N ARG A 171 -17.42 -12.06 16.62
CA ARG A 171 -17.99 -12.98 17.63
C ARG A 171 -17.53 -12.65 19.06
N ALA A 172 -16.27 -12.27 19.24
CA ALA A 172 -15.76 -11.83 20.53
C ALA A 172 -16.47 -10.55 21.01
N TYR A 173 -16.68 -9.61 20.11
CA TYR A 173 -17.42 -8.39 20.40
C TYR A 173 -18.88 -8.68 20.79
N GLU A 174 -19.59 -9.51 20.00
CA GLU A 174 -20.95 -9.93 20.28
C GLU A 174 -21.07 -10.66 21.63
N SER A 175 -20.11 -11.53 21.95
CA SER A 175 -20.05 -12.22 23.24
C SER A 175 -19.90 -11.24 24.40
N ASN A 176 -19.00 -10.27 24.29
CA ASN A 176 -18.80 -9.24 25.30
C ASN A 176 -20.05 -8.37 25.47
N GLN A 177 -20.70 -8.01 24.37
CA GLN A 177 -21.95 -7.24 24.42
C GLN A 177 -23.06 -8.02 25.11
N LYS A 178 -23.16 -9.32 24.86
CA LYS A 178 -24.16 -10.20 25.50
C LYS A 178 -23.91 -10.35 27.02
N ILE A 179 -22.64 -10.39 27.43
CA ILE A 179 -22.27 -10.39 28.84
C ILE A 179 -22.74 -9.09 29.51
N ILE A 180 -22.49 -7.92 28.89
CA ILE A 180 -22.91 -6.64 29.40
C ILE A 180 -24.46 -6.59 29.55
N GLN A 181 -25.19 -7.03 28.54
CA GLN A 181 -26.66 -7.13 28.60
C GLN A 181 -27.13 -8.04 29.75
N THR A 182 -26.48 -9.19 29.93
CA THR A 182 -26.82 -10.10 31.04
C THR A 182 -26.53 -9.46 32.41
N TYR A 183 -25.50 -8.65 32.53
CA TYR A 183 -25.24 -7.88 33.75
C TYR A 183 -26.31 -6.82 33.99
N ASP A 184 -26.72 -6.08 32.96
CA ASP A 184 -27.77 -5.09 33.05
C ASP A 184 -29.11 -5.73 33.44
N ASP A 185 -29.48 -6.86 32.83
CA ASP A 185 -30.67 -7.64 33.17
C ASP A 185 -30.64 -8.14 34.63
N THR A 186 -29.49 -8.63 35.11
CA THR A 186 -29.32 -9.06 36.49
C THR A 186 -29.42 -7.94 37.49
N LEU A 187 -28.84 -6.77 37.16
CA LEU A 187 -28.98 -5.57 37.99
C LEU A 187 -30.43 -5.06 38.04
N ASP A 188 -31.13 -5.07 36.93
CA ASP A 188 -32.52 -4.67 36.85
C ASP A 188 -33.44 -5.60 37.70
N VAL A 189 -33.23 -6.93 37.64
CA VAL A 189 -33.89 -7.91 38.49
C VAL A 189 -33.56 -7.70 39.98
N ALA A 190 -32.29 -7.45 40.31
CA ALA A 190 -31.85 -7.20 41.68
C ALA A 190 -32.48 -5.95 42.28
N VAL A 191 -32.47 -4.84 41.52
CA VAL A 191 -33.10 -3.56 41.97
C VAL A 191 -34.60 -3.70 42.14
N ASN A 192 -35.30 -4.32 41.20
CA ASN A 192 -36.75 -4.45 41.22
C ASN A 192 -37.27 -5.49 42.23
N GLN A 193 -36.50 -6.52 42.54
CA GLN A 193 -36.86 -7.52 43.57
C GLN A 193 -36.51 -7.03 44.98
N LEU A 194 -35.38 -6.37 45.20
CA LEU A 194 -35.01 -5.84 46.50
C LEU A 194 -35.86 -4.63 46.87
N GLY A 195 -36.34 -3.81 45.88
CA GLY A 195 -37.26 -2.71 46.11
C GLY A 195 -38.70 -3.09 46.44
N ARG A 196 -39.07 -4.38 46.32
CA ARG A 196 -40.40 -4.90 46.65
C ARG A 196 -40.54 -5.54 48.04
N VAL A 197 -39.49 -5.54 48.82
CA VAL A 197 -39.46 -6.09 50.19
C VAL A 197 -39.64 -5.01 51.26
N GLN A 198 -40.44 -3.98 50.99
CA GLN A 198 -41.02 -3.09 52.00
C GLN A 198 -42.52 -3.02 51.85
#